data_b06c994379cc0a821ae93e33c73c114c
#
_entry.id   b06c994379cc0a821ae93e33c73c114c
#
_cell.length_a   1.000
_cell.length_b   1.000
_cell.length_c   1.000
_cell.angle_alpha   90.00
_cell.angle_beta   90.00
_cell.angle_gamma   90.00
#
_symmetry.space_group_name_H-M   'P 1'
#
loop_
_entity.id
_entity.type
_entity.pdbx_description
1 polymer ?
#
loop_
_entity_poly.entity_id
_entity_poly.type
_entity_poly.pdbx_seq_one_letter_code
_entity_poly.pdbx_strand_id
1 'polypeptide(L)'
;MEYYITPLKKINEETRKLFCKLLNFTLFFPVILTCSRREELSGVQRRAEQQRTKLQGDVRSAQQAMNQLSKREQAALKQKIESEERLDAAIDELRKLTKGNTEGASFSRSTSNLNLPVAGGRVKEYKGNMAEITGSKGATVRSIYDGKVVEVRRNRISGKYDVFVAHGEYITSYANLDSVSVEKNAKVAKNGTLGVIGASMNLTTMKTEYKMVFGIYSPNPKETMRAADCFKKK
;
A
#
# COMPACT_ATOMS: atom_id res chain seq x y z
N MET A 1 -71.72 14.89 41.94
CA MET A 1 -70.64 14.47 40.97
C MET A 1 -70.18 15.69 40.15
N GLU A 2 -69.74 16.75 40.84
CA GLU A 2 -69.42 18.07 40.23
C GLU A 2 -68.15 18.74 40.81
N TYR A 3 -67.11 17.98 41.08
CA TYR A 3 -65.93 18.55 41.74
C TYR A 3 -64.59 18.34 41.02
N TYR A 4 -64.54 17.92 39.69
CA TYR A 4 -63.26 17.62 38.99
C TYR A 4 -63.04 18.33 37.64
N ILE A 5 -63.82 19.39 37.31
CA ILE A 5 -63.68 20.04 35.98
C ILE A 5 -63.11 21.47 36.09
N THR A 6 -62.64 21.94 37.20
CA THR A 6 -62.29 23.35 37.38
C THR A 6 -60.77 23.74 37.47
N PRO A 7 -59.77 22.88 37.23
CA PRO A 7 -58.42 23.43 37.17
C PRO A 7 -57.87 23.73 35.76
N LEU A 8 -58.58 23.36 34.66
CA LEU A 8 -58.07 23.59 33.32
C LEU A 8 -58.39 24.95 32.67
N LYS A 9 -59.22 25.78 33.34
CA LYS A 9 -59.66 27.11 32.80
C LYS A 9 -58.71 28.27 33.15
N LYS A 10 -57.61 28.07 33.86
CA LYS A 10 -56.65 29.10 34.24
C LYS A 10 -55.24 28.89 33.71
N ILE A 11 -55.09 28.20 32.59
CA ILE A 11 -53.79 28.21 31.90
C ILE A 11 -53.73 29.49 31.08
N ASN A 12 -52.88 30.43 31.53
CA ASN A 12 -52.61 31.69 30.87
C ASN A 12 -52.28 31.47 29.40
N GLU A 13 -52.77 32.34 28.51
CA GLU A 13 -52.58 32.25 27.05
C GLU A 13 -51.11 32.09 26.66
N GLU A 14 -50.19 32.66 27.43
CA GLU A 14 -48.74 32.52 27.27
C GLU A 14 -48.26 31.08 27.53
N THR A 15 -48.76 30.41 28.57
CA THR A 15 -48.42 29.03 28.85
C THR A 15 -48.98 28.05 27.80
N ARG A 16 -50.13 28.35 27.21
CA ARG A 16 -50.63 27.60 26.03
C ARG A 16 -49.76 27.81 24.82
N LYS A 17 -49.31 29.04 24.55
CA LYS A 17 -48.38 29.34 23.44
C LYS A 17 -47.02 28.68 23.63
N LEU A 18 -46.49 28.66 24.87
CA LEU A 18 -45.25 27.95 25.20
C LEU A 18 -45.40 26.43 25.05
N PHE A 19 -46.54 25.87 25.50
CA PHE A 19 -46.80 24.43 25.39
C PHE A 19 -46.97 24.01 23.92
N CYS A 20 -47.66 24.80 23.10
CA CYS A 20 -47.72 24.57 21.65
C CYS A 20 -46.38 24.69 20.95
N LYS A 21 -45.51 25.63 21.35
CA LYS A 21 -44.14 25.77 20.84
C LYS A 21 -43.28 24.58 21.27
N LEU A 22 -43.38 24.10 22.50
CA LEU A 22 -42.67 22.92 22.99
C LEU A 22 -43.15 21.62 22.32
N LEU A 23 -44.47 21.47 22.14
CA LEU A 23 -45.03 20.30 21.43
C LEU A 23 -44.62 20.28 19.96
N ASN A 24 -44.61 21.42 19.28
CA ASN A 24 -44.09 21.53 17.92
C ASN A 24 -42.59 21.22 17.85
N PHE A 25 -41.82 21.67 18.85
CA PHE A 25 -40.38 21.39 18.88
C PHE A 25 -40.08 19.91 19.14
N THR A 26 -40.82 19.26 20.07
CA THR A 26 -40.62 17.84 20.39
C THR A 26 -41.11 16.88 19.32
N LEU A 27 -42.12 17.24 18.53
CA LEU A 27 -42.64 16.41 17.43
C LEU A 27 -41.94 16.67 16.09
N PHE A 28 -41.53 17.92 15.84
CA PHE A 28 -40.85 18.27 14.58
C PHE A 28 -39.37 17.94 14.58
N PHE A 29 -38.67 18.06 15.71
CA PHE A 29 -37.24 17.83 15.80
C PHE A 29 -36.81 16.39 15.41
N PRO A 30 -37.47 15.32 15.89
CA PRO A 30 -37.15 13.95 15.46
C PRO A 30 -37.51 13.71 13.99
N VAL A 31 -38.54 14.35 13.43
CA VAL A 31 -38.88 14.20 12.01
C VAL A 31 -37.85 14.85 11.12
N ILE A 32 -37.36 16.04 11.48
CA ILE A 32 -36.28 16.72 10.74
C ILE A 32 -34.99 15.89 10.80
N LEU A 33 -34.65 15.35 11.96
CA LEU A 33 -33.45 14.52 12.14
C LEU A 33 -33.52 13.21 11.32
N THR A 34 -34.69 12.60 11.23
CA THR A 34 -34.90 11.40 10.43
C THR A 34 -34.91 11.68 8.93
N CYS A 35 -35.42 12.82 8.49
CA CYS A 35 -35.31 13.28 7.11
C CYS A 35 -33.87 13.56 6.70
N SER A 36 -33.11 14.28 7.52
CA SER A 36 -31.69 14.56 7.25
C SER A 36 -30.85 13.29 7.17
N ARG A 37 -31.04 12.33 8.08
CA ARG A 37 -30.37 11.02 8.01
C ARG A 37 -30.77 10.21 6.76
N ARG A 38 -32.02 10.31 6.34
CA ARG A 38 -32.49 9.64 5.13
C ARG A 38 -31.86 10.20 3.87
N GLU A 39 -31.66 11.51 3.81
CA GLU A 39 -30.96 12.19 2.71
C GLU A 39 -29.47 11.82 2.68
N GLU A 40 -28.80 11.80 3.82
CA GLU A 40 -27.41 11.34 3.94
C GLU A 40 -27.24 9.88 3.46
N LEU A 41 -28.12 8.98 3.94
CA LEU A 41 -28.11 7.58 3.53
C LEU A 41 -28.35 7.43 2.03
N SER A 42 -29.32 8.17 1.47
CA SER A 42 -29.59 8.16 0.03
C SER A 42 -28.41 8.68 -0.79
N GLY A 43 -27.69 9.68 -0.27
CA GLY A 43 -26.46 10.21 -0.87
C GLY A 43 -25.30 9.20 -0.82
N VAL A 44 -25.17 8.45 0.25
CA VAL A 44 -24.17 7.36 0.36
C VAL A 44 -24.51 6.22 -0.58
N GLN A 45 -25.76 5.78 -0.62
CA GLN A 45 -26.22 4.74 -1.55
C GLN A 45 -25.97 5.13 -3.01
N ARG A 46 -26.30 6.36 -3.39
CA ARG A 46 -26.08 6.85 -4.76
C ARG A 46 -24.60 6.86 -5.14
N ARG A 47 -23.73 7.27 -4.22
CA ARG A 47 -22.27 7.22 -4.42
C ARG A 47 -21.76 5.79 -4.54
N ALA A 48 -22.24 4.89 -3.70
CA ALA A 48 -21.89 3.47 -3.77
C ALA A 48 -22.33 2.81 -5.09
N GLU A 49 -23.52 3.12 -5.57
CA GLU A 49 -24.00 2.65 -6.89
C GLU A 49 -23.19 3.22 -8.05
N GLN A 50 -22.84 4.50 -8.01
CA GLN A 50 -21.97 5.12 -9.01
C GLN A 50 -20.59 4.47 -9.03
N GLN A 51 -20.00 4.21 -7.87
CA GLN A 51 -18.72 3.51 -7.76
C GLN A 51 -18.82 2.07 -8.29
N ARG A 52 -19.90 1.37 -7.97
CA ARG A 52 -20.16 0.01 -8.47
C ARG A 52 -20.28 -0.01 -10.00
N THR A 53 -21.02 0.91 -10.57
CA THR A 53 -21.20 1.01 -12.03
C THR A 53 -19.89 1.34 -12.73
N LYS A 54 -19.08 2.26 -12.14
CA LYS A 54 -17.74 2.60 -12.63
C LYS A 54 -16.82 1.37 -12.60
N LEU A 55 -16.75 0.67 -11.46
CA LEU A 55 -15.97 -0.55 -11.33
C LEU A 55 -16.38 -1.64 -12.34
N GLN A 56 -17.68 -1.82 -12.56
CA GLN A 56 -18.16 -2.76 -13.57
C GLN A 56 -17.72 -2.36 -14.99
N GLY A 57 -17.71 -1.06 -15.29
CA GLY A 57 -17.17 -0.53 -16.54
C GLY A 57 -15.67 -0.81 -16.69
N ASP A 58 -14.90 -0.54 -15.66
CA ASP A 58 -13.45 -0.76 -15.63
C ASP A 58 -13.11 -2.25 -15.79
N VAL A 59 -13.82 -3.14 -15.10
CA VAL A 59 -13.66 -4.61 -15.25
C VAL A 59 -13.98 -5.05 -16.68
N ARG A 60 -15.06 -4.53 -17.29
CA ARG A 60 -15.43 -4.88 -18.65
C ARG A 60 -14.40 -4.41 -19.69
N SER A 61 -13.87 -3.20 -19.54
CA SER A 61 -12.80 -2.67 -20.40
C SER A 61 -11.49 -3.44 -20.24
N ALA A 62 -11.11 -3.80 -19.02
CA ALA A 62 -9.95 -4.63 -18.74
C ALA A 62 -10.09 -6.04 -19.35
N GLN A 63 -11.28 -6.64 -19.26
CA GLN A 63 -11.56 -7.94 -19.89
C GLN A 63 -11.47 -7.87 -21.43
N GLN A 64 -11.97 -6.80 -22.03
CA GLN A 64 -11.85 -6.59 -23.48
C GLN A 64 -10.38 -6.42 -23.90
N ALA A 65 -9.60 -5.64 -23.15
CA ALA A 65 -8.17 -5.48 -23.42
C ALA A 65 -7.43 -6.83 -23.29
N MET A 66 -7.74 -7.63 -22.27
CA MET A 66 -7.18 -8.99 -22.12
C MET A 66 -7.48 -9.89 -23.30
N ASN A 67 -8.72 -9.83 -23.82
CA ASN A 67 -9.13 -10.68 -24.95
C ASN A 67 -8.43 -10.29 -26.28
N GLN A 68 -7.95 -9.04 -26.38
CA GLN A 68 -7.18 -8.57 -27.55
C GLN A 68 -5.72 -9.01 -27.52
N LEU A 69 -5.18 -9.43 -26.39
CA LEU A 69 -3.81 -9.93 -26.26
C LEU A 69 -3.69 -11.35 -26.83
N SER A 70 -2.55 -11.66 -27.43
CA SER A 70 -2.25 -13.03 -27.80
C SER A 70 -2.24 -13.96 -26.58
N LYS A 71 -2.50 -15.25 -26.76
CA LYS A 71 -2.47 -16.25 -25.66
C LYS A 71 -1.17 -16.21 -24.86
N ARG A 72 -0.03 -15.92 -25.53
CA ARG A 72 1.28 -15.84 -24.89
C ARG A 72 1.39 -14.61 -23.98
N GLU A 73 0.89 -13.47 -24.44
CA GLU A 73 0.86 -12.22 -23.66
C GLU A 73 -0.12 -12.32 -22.48
N GLN A 74 -1.27 -12.96 -22.67
CA GLN A 74 -2.22 -13.25 -21.58
C GLN A 74 -1.60 -14.13 -20.50
N ALA A 75 -0.86 -15.16 -20.89
CA ALA A 75 -0.16 -16.03 -19.94
C ALA A 75 0.93 -15.26 -19.17
N ALA A 76 1.73 -14.45 -19.87
CA ALA A 76 2.76 -13.62 -19.24
C ALA A 76 2.17 -12.59 -18.28
N LEU A 77 1.05 -11.96 -18.63
CA LEU A 77 0.36 -11.01 -17.78
C LEU A 77 -0.23 -11.68 -16.54
N LYS A 78 -0.86 -12.85 -16.67
CA LYS A 78 -1.34 -13.64 -15.53
C LYS A 78 -0.21 -14.00 -14.57
N GLN A 79 0.92 -14.48 -15.08
CA GLN A 79 2.09 -14.80 -14.26
C GLN A 79 2.62 -13.58 -13.52
N LYS A 80 2.60 -12.41 -14.17
CA LYS A 80 3.03 -11.16 -13.54
C LYS A 80 2.10 -10.77 -12.40
N ILE A 81 0.79 -10.77 -12.62
CA ILE A 81 -0.21 -10.47 -11.57
C ILE A 81 -0.04 -11.42 -10.39
N GLU A 82 0.03 -12.72 -10.65
CA GLU A 82 0.18 -13.74 -9.61
C GLU A 82 1.50 -13.58 -8.82
N SER A 83 2.57 -13.16 -9.48
CA SER A 83 3.84 -12.88 -8.81
C SER A 83 3.79 -11.63 -7.94
N GLU A 84 3.05 -10.59 -8.36
CA GLU A 84 2.83 -9.37 -7.58
C GLU A 84 1.96 -9.66 -6.34
N GLU A 85 0.85 -10.39 -6.49
CA GLU A 85 -0.01 -10.80 -5.36
C GLU A 85 0.75 -11.65 -4.33
N ARG A 86 1.58 -12.59 -4.80
CA ARG A 86 2.44 -13.39 -3.91
C ARG A 86 3.48 -12.54 -3.18
N LEU A 87 4.00 -11.51 -3.84
CA LEU A 87 4.94 -10.57 -3.21
C LEU A 87 4.24 -9.77 -2.10
N ASP A 88 3.07 -9.22 -2.39
CA ASP A 88 2.30 -8.44 -1.43
C ASP A 88 1.89 -9.28 -0.21
N ALA A 89 1.42 -10.52 -0.43
CA ALA A 89 1.11 -11.46 0.65
C ALA A 89 2.34 -11.78 1.51
N ALA A 90 3.50 -11.96 0.88
CA ALA A 90 4.75 -12.21 1.61
C ALA A 90 5.21 -11.00 2.42
N ILE A 91 5.05 -9.79 1.89
CA ILE A 91 5.37 -8.56 2.62
C ILE A 91 4.44 -8.41 3.83
N ASP A 92 3.15 -8.71 3.71
CA ASP A 92 2.22 -8.65 4.82
C ASP A 92 2.53 -9.69 5.91
N GLU A 93 2.98 -10.87 5.53
CA GLU A 93 3.47 -11.87 6.47
C GLU A 93 4.73 -11.39 7.20
N LEU A 94 5.70 -10.83 6.47
CA LEU A 94 6.92 -10.28 7.04
C LEU A 94 6.64 -9.10 7.98
N ARG A 95 5.68 -8.23 7.66
CA ARG A 95 5.23 -7.15 8.56
C ARG A 95 4.71 -7.69 9.89
N LYS A 96 3.96 -8.80 9.88
CA LYS A 96 3.49 -9.44 11.12
C LYS A 96 4.64 -9.95 11.98
N LEU A 97 5.68 -10.50 11.35
CA LEU A 97 6.87 -11.02 12.04
C LEU A 97 7.78 -9.92 12.61
N THR A 98 7.79 -8.74 11.99
CA THR A 98 8.64 -7.61 12.42
C THR A 98 7.92 -6.61 13.32
N LYS A 99 6.61 -6.79 13.54
CA LYS A 99 5.80 -5.90 14.36
C LYS A 99 6.33 -5.81 15.80
N GLY A 100 6.47 -4.58 16.29
CA GLY A 100 6.96 -4.29 17.66
C GLY A 100 8.48 -4.19 17.78
N ASN A 101 9.24 -4.34 16.68
CA ASN A 101 10.67 -4.10 16.69
C ASN A 101 10.99 -2.60 16.57
N THR A 102 11.40 -1.97 17.68
CA THR A 102 11.63 -0.52 17.77
C THR A 102 12.92 -0.03 17.08
N GLU A 103 13.77 -0.92 16.58
CA GLU A 103 15.00 -0.54 15.87
C GLU A 103 14.75 0.24 14.56
N GLY A 104 13.50 0.23 14.05
CA GLY A 104 13.10 0.91 12.81
C GLY A 104 13.06 2.44 12.88
N ALA A 105 13.02 3.05 14.06
CA ALA A 105 12.95 4.50 14.19
C ALA A 105 14.21 5.21 13.67
N SER A 106 15.38 4.60 13.79
CA SER A 106 16.65 5.11 13.24
C SER A 106 16.71 4.96 11.72
N PHE A 107 16.17 3.86 11.19
CA PHE A 107 16.05 3.65 9.75
C PHE A 107 15.15 4.72 9.11
N SER A 108 13.94 4.95 9.64
CA SER A 108 13.00 5.94 9.13
C SER A 108 13.63 7.34 9.02
N ARG A 109 14.38 7.77 10.03
CA ARG A 109 15.10 9.06 10.01
C ARG A 109 16.23 9.14 8.97
N SER A 110 16.77 8.01 8.56
CA SER A 110 17.88 7.92 7.62
C SER A 110 17.44 7.79 6.17
N THR A 111 16.14 7.60 5.89
CA THR A 111 15.62 7.24 4.56
C THR A 111 15.81 8.29 3.47
N SER A 112 16.17 9.53 3.79
CA SER A 112 16.47 10.57 2.77
C SER A 112 17.97 10.68 2.42
N ASN A 113 18.83 9.86 3.01
CA ASN A 113 20.28 9.98 2.89
C ASN A 113 21.00 8.62 2.82
N LEU A 114 20.38 7.66 2.19
CA LEU A 114 20.93 6.31 2.06
C LEU A 114 21.86 6.19 0.86
N ASN A 115 22.88 5.34 0.98
CA ASN A 115 23.72 4.99 -0.16
C ASN A 115 22.96 4.06 -1.11
N LEU A 116 23.28 4.15 -2.41
CA LEU A 116 22.75 3.20 -3.38
C LEU A 116 23.22 1.77 -3.03
N PRO A 117 22.33 0.77 -3.16
CA PRO A 117 22.71 -0.64 -2.97
C PRO A 117 23.71 -1.13 -4.02
N VAL A 118 23.81 -0.44 -5.16
CA VAL A 118 24.80 -0.74 -6.20
C VAL A 118 25.68 0.49 -6.40
N ALA A 119 26.98 0.35 -6.17
CA ALA A 119 27.92 1.45 -6.32
C ALA A 119 27.95 1.93 -7.79
N GLY A 120 27.85 3.25 -7.98
CA GLY A 120 27.81 3.87 -9.32
C GLY A 120 26.54 3.60 -10.11
N GLY A 121 25.54 2.95 -9.50
CA GLY A 121 24.26 2.67 -10.12
C GLY A 121 23.45 3.93 -10.45
N ARG A 122 22.49 3.79 -11.35
CA ARG A 122 21.52 4.82 -11.70
C ARG A 122 20.14 4.37 -11.25
N VAL A 123 19.41 5.26 -10.56
CA VAL A 123 18.06 5.02 -10.08
C VAL A 123 17.05 5.50 -11.08
N LYS A 124 16.06 4.68 -11.36
CA LYS A 124 14.87 5.03 -12.12
C LYS A 124 13.63 4.66 -11.29
N GLU A 125 12.68 5.55 -11.22
CA GLU A 125 11.40 5.28 -10.61
C GLU A 125 10.69 4.12 -11.33
N TYR A 126 10.12 3.18 -10.58
CA TYR A 126 9.48 2.00 -11.15
C TYR A 126 7.99 1.96 -10.80
N LYS A 127 7.64 1.57 -9.58
CA LYS A 127 6.24 1.53 -9.10
C LYS A 127 6.21 2.02 -7.66
N GLY A 128 5.46 3.05 -7.35
CA GLY A 128 5.20 3.50 -5.99
C GLY A 128 6.39 3.38 -5.03
N ASN A 129 6.40 2.32 -4.25
CA ASN A 129 7.44 2.00 -3.28
C ASN A 129 8.68 1.27 -3.86
N MET A 130 8.79 1.14 -5.17
CA MET A 130 9.89 0.45 -5.83
C MET A 130 10.69 1.38 -6.75
N ALA A 131 11.99 1.08 -6.92
CA ALA A 131 12.88 1.74 -7.86
C ALA A 131 13.71 0.71 -8.62
N GLU A 132 13.90 0.92 -9.90
CA GLU A 132 14.84 0.15 -10.71
C GLU A 132 16.24 0.77 -10.58
N ILE A 133 17.22 -0.04 -10.26
CA ILE A 133 18.62 0.40 -10.12
C ILE A 133 19.47 -0.37 -11.12
N THR A 134 20.05 0.35 -12.06
CA THR A 134 20.98 -0.22 -13.06
C THR A 134 22.40 -0.18 -12.56
N GLY A 135 23.21 -1.16 -12.96
CA GLY A 135 24.62 -1.24 -12.60
C GLY A 135 25.45 -1.91 -13.68
N SER A 136 26.72 -2.12 -13.39
CA SER A 136 27.63 -2.88 -14.26
C SER A 136 27.43 -4.40 -14.09
N LYS A 137 27.86 -5.17 -15.10
CA LYS A 137 27.92 -6.63 -14.99
C LYS A 137 28.73 -7.05 -13.79
N GLY A 138 28.18 -7.96 -12.95
CA GLY A 138 28.86 -8.46 -11.77
C GLY A 138 28.92 -7.47 -10.59
N ALA A 139 28.21 -6.34 -10.66
CA ALA A 139 28.19 -5.38 -9.57
C ALA A 139 27.61 -5.99 -8.30
N THR A 140 28.28 -5.73 -7.17
CA THR A 140 27.85 -6.17 -5.86
C THR A 140 26.63 -5.38 -5.40
N VAL A 141 25.60 -6.09 -4.94
CA VAL A 141 24.44 -5.52 -4.28
C VAL A 141 24.65 -5.53 -2.76
N ARG A 142 24.42 -4.39 -2.12
CA ARG A 142 24.70 -4.19 -0.70
C ARG A 142 23.45 -3.74 0.06
N SER A 143 23.37 -4.11 1.33
CA SER A 143 22.32 -3.59 2.21
C SER A 143 22.45 -2.09 2.40
N ILE A 144 21.35 -1.37 2.31
CA ILE A 144 21.33 0.10 2.50
C ILE A 144 21.47 0.52 3.96
N TYR A 145 21.13 -0.39 4.88
CA TYR A 145 21.16 -0.14 6.33
C TYR A 145 21.40 -1.43 7.11
N ASP A 146 21.68 -1.31 8.40
CA ASP A 146 21.78 -2.44 9.31
C ASP A 146 20.45 -3.17 9.42
N GLY A 147 20.46 -4.49 9.48
CA GLY A 147 19.23 -5.24 9.56
C GLY A 147 19.42 -6.75 9.66
N LYS A 148 18.32 -7.45 9.52
CA LYS A 148 18.27 -8.91 9.53
C LYS A 148 17.60 -9.41 8.25
N VAL A 149 18.23 -10.37 7.56
CA VAL A 149 17.62 -11.05 6.41
C VAL A 149 16.43 -11.86 6.89
N VAL A 150 15.24 -11.52 6.46
CA VAL A 150 14.01 -12.22 6.86
C VAL A 150 13.58 -13.26 5.86
N GLU A 151 13.95 -13.08 4.58
CA GLU A 151 13.64 -14.06 3.54
C GLU A 151 14.66 -13.98 2.40
N VAL A 152 15.00 -15.14 1.83
CA VAL A 152 15.73 -15.28 0.57
C VAL A 152 14.90 -16.18 -0.33
N ARG A 153 14.43 -15.64 -1.43
CA ARG A 153 13.53 -16.35 -2.35
C ARG A 153 14.18 -16.52 -3.72
N ARG A 154 14.07 -17.70 -4.27
CA ARG A 154 14.44 -17.95 -5.68
C ARG A 154 13.20 -17.86 -6.56
N ASN A 155 13.22 -16.95 -7.52
CA ASN A 155 12.16 -16.83 -8.52
C ASN A 155 12.25 -18.02 -9.48
N ARG A 156 11.22 -18.84 -9.54
CA ARG A 156 11.20 -20.08 -10.34
C ARG A 156 11.24 -19.83 -11.85
N ILE A 157 10.77 -18.65 -12.29
CA ILE A 157 10.68 -18.32 -13.72
C ILE A 157 12.00 -17.76 -14.21
N SER A 158 12.55 -16.75 -13.53
CA SER A 158 13.80 -16.10 -13.92
C SER A 158 15.06 -16.82 -13.41
N GLY A 159 14.91 -17.71 -12.43
CA GLY A 159 16.03 -18.36 -11.72
C GLY A 159 16.83 -17.41 -10.83
N LYS A 160 16.43 -16.12 -10.76
CA LYS A 160 17.08 -15.09 -9.97
C LYS A 160 16.61 -15.11 -8.51
N TYR A 161 17.31 -14.38 -7.67
CA TYR A 161 17.02 -14.33 -6.23
C TYR A 161 16.46 -12.97 -5.83
N ASP A 162 15.60 -13.01 -4.82
CA ASP A 162 15.05 -11.84 -4.14
C ASP A 162 15.40 -11.97 -2.64
N VAL A 163 16.01 -10.92 -2.08
CA VAL A 163 16.40 -10.85 -0.66
C VAL A 163 15.57 -9.81 0.03
N PHE A 164 15.03 -10.15 1.19
CA PHE A 164 14.26 -9.24 2.04
C PHE A 164 15.00 -9.01 3.35
N VAL A 165 15.18 -7.74 3.70
CA VAL A 165 15.89 -7.34 4.92
C VAL A 165 14.96 -6.51 5.79
N ALA A 166 14.82 -6.89 7.05
CA ALA A 166 14.10 -6.10 8.05
C ALA A 166 15.03 -5.13 8.76
N HIS A 167 14.61 -3.89 8.87
CA HIS A 167 15.25 -2.78 9.59
C HIS A 167 14.29 -2.30 10.68
N GLY A 168 14.17 -3.05 11.76
CA GLY A 168 13.07 -2.92 12.71
C GLY A 168 11.75 -3.34 12.06
N GLU A 169 10.76 -2.48 12.05
CA GLU A 169 9.46 -2.73 11.42
C GLU A 169 9.44 -2.44 9.90
N TYR A 170 10.49 -1.80 9.37
CA TYR A 170 10.62 -1.53 7.94
C TYR A 170 11.25 -2.71 7.22
N ILE A 171 10.82 -2.97 5.99
CA ILE A 171 11.35 -4.04 5.16
C ILE A 171 11.86 -3.45 3.85
N THR A 172 13.03 -3.91 3.41
CA THR A 172 13.54 -3.62 2.08
C THR A 172 13.66 -4.88 1.26
N SER A 173 13.39 -4.79 -0.03
CA SER A 173 13.57 -5.90 -0.97
C SER A 173 14.63 -5.57 -2.00
N TYR A 174 15.43 -6.57 -2.34
CA TYR A 174 16.47 -6.54 -3.36
C TYR A 174 16.18 -7.68 -4.33
N ALA A 175 15.49 -7.36 -5.43
CA ALA A 175 15.03 -8.36 -6.39
C ALA A 175 15.88 -8.39 -7.65
N ASN A 176 15.85 -9.52 -8.37
CA ASN A 176 16.62 -9.79 -9.58
C ASN A 176 18.14 -9.88 -9.32
N LEU A 177 18.54 -10.60 -8.28
CA LEU A 177 19.95 -10.93 -8.03
C LEU A 177 20.36 -12.23 -8.75
N ASP A 178 21.53 -12.22 -9.31
CA ASP A 178 22.11 -13.41 -9.99
C ASP A 178 22.54 -14.48 -8.99
N SER A 179 23.14 -14.02 -7.89
CA SER A 179 23.56 -14.85 -6.76
C SER A 179 23.34 -14.10 -5.46
N VAL A 180 23.27 -14.83 -4.36
CA VAL A 180 23.15 -14.29 -3.00
C VAL A 180 24.30 -14.79 -2.14
N SER A 181 24.76 -13.93 -1.22
CA SER A 181 25.85 -14.19 -0.27
C SER A 181 25.36 -14.25 1.17
N VAL A 182 24.05 -14.24 1.36
CA VAL A 182 23.40 -14.22 2.67
C VAL A 182 22.31 -15.29 2.76
N GLU A 183 22.04 -15.74 3.97
CA GLU A 183 20.98 -16.70 4.27
C GLU A 183 19.89 -16.07 5.11
N LYS A 184 18.74 -16.73 5.16
CA LYS A 184 17.64 -16.35 6.06
C LYS A 184 18.13 -16.28 7.51
N ASN A 185 17.71 -15.27 8.22
CA ASN A 185 18.09 -14.95 9.60
C ASN A 185 19.50 -14.37 9.80
N ALA A 186 20.31 -14.23 8.76
CA ALA A 186 21.62 -13.57 8.87
C ALA A 186 21.47 -12.08 9.24
N LYS A 187 22.33 -11.60 10.14
CA LYS A 187 22.46 -10.16 10.39
C LYS A 187 23.34 -9.54 9.31
N VAL A 188 22.92 -8.41 8.79
CA VAL A 188 23.65 -7.66 7.78
C VAL A 188 23.90 -6.24 8.28
N ALA A 189 25.14 -5.78 8.13
CA ALA A 189 25.49 -4.41 8.43
C ALA A 189 25.19 -3.50 7.22
N LYS A 190 25.07 -2.21 7.46
CA LYS A 190 25.03 -1.19 6.42
C LYS A 190 26.21 -1.35 5.46
N ASN A 191 25.93 -1.34 4.16
CA ASN A 191 26.86 -1.65 3.06
C ASN A 191 27.37 -3.10 3.04
N GLY A 192 26.84 -4.00 3.86
CA GLY A 192 27.14 -5.43 3.81
C GLY A 192 26.67 -6.04 2.49
N THR A 193 27.42 -6.99 1.96
CA THR A 193 27.12 -7.67 0.69
C THR A 193 25.92 -8.57 0.84
N LEU A 194 24.96 -8.45 -0.08
CA LEU A 194 23.77 -9.32 -0.18
C LEU A 194 23.90 -10.31 -1.34
N GLY A 195 24.55 -9.89 -2.44
CA GLY A 195 24.68 -10.71 -3.64
C GLY A 195 25.22 -9.93 -4.83
N VAL A 196 24.91 -10.41 -6.01
CA VAL A 196 25.35 -9.85 -7.30
C VAL A 196 24.13 -9.47 -8.14
N ILE A 197 24.19 -8.32 -8.80
CA ILE A 197 23.13 -7.81 -9.66
C ILE A 197 22.85 -8.78 -10.82
N GLY A 198 21.57 -9.00 -11.12
CA GLY A 198 21.15 -9.89 -12.18
C GLY A 198 21.02 -9.22 -13.55
N ALA A 199 21.15 -10.03 -14.58
CA ALA A 199 20.90 -9.64 -15.96
C ALA A 199 19.39 -9.62 -16.23
N SER A 200 18.93 -8.66 -17.03
CA SER A 200 17.58 -8.57 -17.56
C SER A 200 17.62 -8.13 -19.03
N MET A 201 16.77 -8.68 -19.86
CA MET A 201 16.67 -8.26 -21.25
C MET A 201 15.75 -7.03 -21.35
N ASN A 202 16.23 -5.96 -21.94
CA ASN A 202 15.40 -4.83 -22.32
C ASN A 202 14.68 -5.18 -23.63
N LEU A 203 13.37 -5.37 -23.56
CA LEU A 203 12.55 -5.81 -24.69
C LEU A 203 12.46 -4.77 -25.83
N THR A 204 12.66 -3.50 -25.52
CA THR A 204 12.63 -2.41 -26.51
C THR A 204 13.92 -2.33 -27.30
N THR A 205 15.06 -2.46 -26.62
CA THR A 205 16.38 -2.33 -27.25
C THR A 205 17.01 -3.67 -27.60
N MET A 206 16.41 -4.78 -27.18
CA MET A 206 16.92 -6.17 -27.29
C MET A 206 18.34 -6.34 -26.71
N LYS A 207 18.72 -5.45 -25.79
CA LYS A 207 20.03 -5.49 -25.11
C LYS A 207 19.90 -6.05 -23.70
N THR A 208 20.96 -6.76 -23.28
CA THR A 208 21.09 -7.20 -21.89
C THR A 208 21.48 -6.02 -21.01
N GLU A 209 20.69 -5.73 -20.01
CA GLU A 209 20.95 -4.73 -18.97
C GLU A 209 21.14 -5.43 -17.62
N TYR A 210 22.03 -4.89 -16.78
CA TYR A 210 22.22 -5.36 -15.43
C TYR A 210 21.45 -4.43 -14.49
N LYS A 211 20.41 -4.96 -13.89
CA LYS A 211 19.52 -4.16 -13.06
C LYS A 211 18.88 -4.98 -11.95
N MET A 212 18.58 -4.31 -10.87
CA MET A 212 17.80 -4.84 -9.76
C MET A 212 16.57 -3.98 -9.50
N VAL A 213 15.57 -4.55 -8.85
CA VAL A 213 14.43 -3.80 -8.34
C VAL A 213 14.59 -3.70 -6.82
N PHE A 214 14.67 -2.47 -6.34
CA PHE A 214 14.72 -2.15 -4.92
C PHE A 214 13.32 -1.73 -4.47
N GLY A 215 12.83 -2.31 -3.39
CA GLY A 215 11.56 -1.94 -2.76
C GLY A 215 11.76 -1.53 -1.30
N ILE A 216 10.90 -0.62 -0.82
CA ILE A 216 10.84 -0.22 0.58
C ILE A 216 9.40 -0.28 1.08
N TYR A 217 9.19 -0.91 2.23
CA TYR A 217 7.87 -1.18 2.79
C TYR A 217 7.83 -0.68 4.23
N SER A 218 6.91 0.26 4.48
CA SER A 218 6.66 0.76 5.82
C SER A 218 5.84 -0.25 6.65
N PRO A 219 5.86 -0.16 7.98
CA PRO A 219 5.01 -0.98 8.84
C PRO A 219 3.51 -0.72 8.61
N ASN A 220 3.17 0.50 8.17
CA ASN A 220 1.81 0.86 7.80
C ASN A 220 1.61 0.67 6.29
N PRO A 221 0.76 -0.29 5.84
CA PRO A 221 0.54 -0.54 4.41
C PRO A 221 -0.10 0.64 3.66
N LYS A 222 -0.71 1.60 4.38
CA LYS A 222 -1.28 2.81 3.79
C LYS A 222 -0.25 3.90 3.49
N GLU A 223 0.95 3.79 4.07
CA GLU A 223 2.05 4.72 3.85
C GLU A 223 2.97 4.19 2.75
N THR A 224 2.94 4.83 1.60
CA THR A 224 3.84 4.50 0.49
C THR A 224 5.09 5.35 0.57
N MET A 225 6.24 4.71 0.82
CA MET A 225 7.54 5.37 0.72
C MET A 225 8.07 5.25 -0.71
N ARG A 226 8.46 6.36 -1.32
CA ARG A 226 9.02 6.34 -2.68
C ARG A 226 10.47 5.89 -2.61
N ALA A 227 10.75 4.71 -3.11
CA ALA A 227 12.08 4.10 -3.05
C ALA A 227 13.17 4.97 -3.72
N ALA A 228 12.83 5.69 -4.79
CA ALA A 228 13.77 6.56 -5.50
C ALA A 228 14.21 7.77 -4.66
N ASP A 229 13.37 8.26 -3.75
CA ASP A 229 13.64 9.43 -2.92
C ASP A 229 14.48 9.10 -1.67
N CYS A 230 14.70 7.81 -1.38
CA CYS A 230 15.47 7.36 -0.23
C CYS A 230 16.99 7.54 -0.38
N PHE A 231 17.46 7.74 -1.59
CA PHE A 231 18.88 7.80 -1.89
C PHE A 231 19.42 9.22 -1.92
N LYS A 232 20.72 9.36 -1.58
CA LYS A 232 21.44 10.63 -1.74
C LYS A 232 21.33 11.12 -3.17
N LYS A 233 20.81 12.32 -3.37
CA LYS A 233 20.91 13.01 -4.67
C LYS A 233 22.38 13.38 -4.88
N LYS A 234 22.93 12.94 -6.01
CA LYS A 234 24.27 13.36 -6.47
C LYS A 234 24.21 14.79 -6.98
#